data_80d4baa2d5e174376deafe9b95741a4a
#
_entry.id   80d4baa2d5e174376deafe9b95741a4a
#
_cell.length_a   1.000
_cell.length_b   1.000
_cell.length_c   1.000
_cell.angle_alpha   90.00
_cell.angle_beta   90.00
_cell.angle_gamma   90.00
#
_symmetry.space_group_name_H-M   'P 1'
#
loop_
_entity.id
_entity.type
_entity.pdbx_description
1 polymer ?
#
loop_
_entity_poly.entity_id
_entity_poly.type
_entity_poly.pdbx_seq_one_letter_code
_entity_poly.pdbx_strand_id
1 'polypeptide(L)'
;MLEIGTQVEDFEVKDQNEESFKLSTFRGKKVLLSFHPLAWTSVCEKQMKSLEANQDVFESLNTVAVGVSVDSVPCKKAWAEHIDVKRTRLLCDFWPHGHVAELLKVFRHFNGFSERANVIVDEEGKVIFAKVYPMSEIPDINEIINFLKGK
;
A
#
# COMPACT_ATOMS: atom_id res chain seq x y z
N MET A 1 -1.45 15.04 0.67
CA MET A 1 -2.24 13.80 0.83
C MET A 1 -3.70 14.09 0.54
N LEU A 2 -4.42 13.13 -0.03
CA LEU A 2 -5.85 13.34 -0.33
C LEU A 2 -6.68 13.46 0.94
N GLU A 3 -7.69 14.31 0.88
CA GLU A 3 -8.62 14.50 2.01
C GLU A 3 -9.59 13.33 2.13
N ILE A 4 -10.05 13.08 3.36
CA ILE A 4 -11.10 12.10 3.65
C ILE A 4 -12.34 12.43 2.83
N GLY A 5 -12.96 11.42 2.22
CA GLY A 5 -14.14 11.57 1.38
C GLY A 5 -13.83 11.76 -0.10
N THR A 6 -12.57 11.96 -0.47
CA THR A 6 -12.18 12.14 -1.87
C THR A 6 -12.29 10.81 -2.63
N GLN A 7 -12.92 10.85 -3.80
CA GLN A 7 -12.95 9.71 -4.72
C GLN A 7 -11.55 9.53 -5.33
N VAL A 8 -10.97 8.35 -5.16
CA VAL A 8 -9.66 8.05 -5.73
C VAL A 8 -9.82 7.71 -7.21
N GLU A 9 -9.03 8.37 -8.05
CA GLU A 9 -8.97 8.05 -9.48
C GLU A 9 -8.49 6.60 -9.66
N ASP A 10 -9.13 5.86 -10.56
CA ASP A 10 -8.77 4.47 -10.82
C ASP A 10 -7.34 4.36 -11.34
N PHE A 11 -6.69 3.25 -11.01
CA PHE A 11 -5.34 2.96 -11.51
C PHE A 11 -5.18 1.45 -11.69
N GLU A 12 -4.21 1.09 -12.50
CA GLU A 12 -3.85 -0.30 -12.73
C GLU A 12 -2.33 -0.42 -12.77
N VAL A 13 -1.78 -1.30 -11.92
CA VAL A 13 -0.33 -1.57 -11.86
C VAL A 13 -0.13 -3.07 -11.67
N LYS A 14 1.08 -3.55 -11.95
CA LYS A 14 1.46 -4.94 -11.73
C LYS A 14 1.93 -5.15 -10.28
N ASP A 15 1.71 -6.36 -9.77
CA ASP A 15 2.32 -6.76 -8.50
C ASP A 15 3.65 -7.51 -8.75
N GLN A 16 4.26 -8.05 -7.69
CA GLN A 16 5.54 -8.77 -7.77
C GLN A 16 5.48 -10.04 -8.64
N ASN A 17 4.29 -10.55 -8.93
CA ASN A 17 4.09 -11.73 -9.77
C ASN A 17 3.60 -11.38 -11.17
N GLU A 18 3.71 -10.13 -11.58
CA GLU A 18 3.22 -9.58 -12.85
C GLU A 18 1.71 -9.67 -13.01
N GLU A 19 0.97 -9.89 -11.94
CA GLU A 19 -0.49 -9.86 -11.97
C GLU A 19 -0.99 -8.44 -11.85
N SER A 20 -1.98 -8.09 -12.68
CA SER A 20 -2.57 -6.76 -12.69
C SER A 20 -3.42 -6.53 -11.45
N PHE A 21 -3.23 -5.37 -10.82
CA PHE A 21 -4.07 -4.86 -9.75
C PHE A 21 -4.75 -3.59 -10.25
N LYS A 22 -6.06 -3.64 -10.40
CA LYS A 22 -6.86 -2.48 -10.80
C LYS A 22 -7.78 -2.12 -9.63
N LEU A 23 -7.65 -0.89 -9.13
CA LEU A 23 -8.36 -0.47 -7.92
C LEU A 23 -9.88 -0.68 -8.04
N SER A 24 -10.47 -0.32 -9.18
CA SER A 24 -11.92 -0.41 -9.38
C SER A 24 -12.47 -1.83 -9.33
N THR A 25 -11.64 -2.86 -9.52
CA THR A 25 -12.10 -4.25 -9.42
C THR A 25 -12.37 -4.68 -7.98
N PHE A 26 -11.94 -3.87 -7.01
CA PHE A 26 -12.13 -4.16 -5.58
C PHE A 26 -13.33 -3.41 -4.98
N ARG A 27 -14.22 -2.83 -5.79
CA ARG A 27 -15.46 -2.24 -5.28
C ARG A 27 -16.23 -3.29 -4.47
N GLY A 28 -16.75 -2.88 -3.33
CA GLY A 28 -17.38 -3.79 -2.36
C GLY A 28 -16.44 -4.24 -1.26
N LYS A 29 -15.13 -3.94 -1.39
CA LYS A 29 -14.12 -4.20 -0.36
C LYS A 29 -13.36 -2.91 -0.06
N LYS A 30 -12.87 -2.80 1.18
CA LYS A 30 -11.91 -1.76 1.52
C LYS A 30 -10.53 -2.16 0.99
N VAL A 31 -9.71 -1.18 0.65
CA VAL A 31 -8.33 -1.41 0.21
C VAL A 31 -7.40 -0.56 1.06
N LEU A 32 -6.45 -1.20 1.72
CA LEU A 32 -5.35 -0.52 2.39
C LEU A 32 -4.18 -0.45 1.42
N LEU A 33 -3.79 0.77 1.08
CA LEU A 33 -2.59 1.05 0.29
C LEU A 33 -1.49 1.48 1.26
N SER A 34 -0.55 0.58 1.52
CA SER A 34 0.55 0.82 2.44
C SER A 34 1.79 1.21 1.65
N PHE A 35 2.00 2.52 1.53
CA PHE A 35 3.11 3.08 0.77
C PHE A 35 4.40 2.97 1.58
N HIS A 36 5.45 2.49 0.93
CA HIS A 36 6.80 2.46 1.50
C HIS A 36 7.78 2.99 0.45
N PRO A 37 8.81 3.75 0.87
CA PRO A 37 9.68 4.41 -0.09
C PRO A 37 10.38 3.49 -1.07
N LEU A 38 11.08 2.45 -0.59
CA LEU A 38 11.85 1.56 -1.47
C LEU A 38 11.96 0.17 -0.88
N ALA A 39 11.87 -0.86 -1.73
CA ALA A 39 12.26 -2.22 -1.39
C ALA A 39 13.74 -2.24 -0.95
N TRP A 40 14.12 -3.30 -0.25
CA TRP A 40 15.49 -3.55 0.22
C TRP A 40 15.97 -2.58 1.31
N THR A 41 15.04 -1.95 2.04
CA THR A 41 15.35 -1.13 3.20
C THR A 41 14.70 -1.74 4.45
N SER A 42 15.36 -1.57 5.63
CA SER A 42 14.97 -2.30 6.84
C SER A 42 13.59 -1.92 7.38
N VAL A 43 13.23 -0.64 7.39
CA VAL A 43 11.92 -0.18 7.88
C VAL A 43 10.81 -0.64 6.93
N CYS A 44 11.05 -0.56 5.62
CA CYS A 44 10.09 -1.04 4.63
C CYS A 44 9.87 -2.54 4.73
N GLU A 45 10.93 -3.32 5.00
CA GLU A 45 10.82 -4.76 5.25
C GLU A 45 9.88 -5.05 6.42
N LYS A 46 10.08 -4.38 7.55
CA LYS A 46 9.27 -4.58 8.75
C LYS A 46 7.82 -4.17 8.52
N GLN A 47 7.60 -3.09 7.76
CA GLN A 47 6.27 -2.63 7.40
C GLN A 47 5.54 -3.71 6.59
N MET A 48 6.17 -4.26 5.56
CA MET A 48 5.54 -5.29 4.72
C MET A 48 5.35 -6.61 5.46
N LYS A 49 6.27 -6.99 6.34
CA LYS A 49 6.11 -8.17 7.19
C LYS A 49 4.93 -8.01 8.14
N SER A 50 4.63 -6.81 8.62
CA SER A 50 3.46 -6.58 9.48
C SER A 50 2.16 -6.75 8.71
N LEU A 51 2.11 -6.38 7.43
CA LEU A 51 0.95 -6.67 6.57
C LEU A 51 0.80 -8.18 6.37
N GLU A 52 1.89 -8.86 6.05
CA GLU A 52 1.89 -10.30 5.80
C GLU A 52 1.37 -11.09 7.01
N ALA A 53 1.81 -10.72 8.21
CA ALA A 53 1.40 -11.37 9.45
C ALA A 53 -0.09 -11.18 9.77
N ASN A 54 -0.74 -10.16 9.19
CA ASN A 54 -2.13 -9.80 9.51
C ASN A 54 -3.09 -9.98 8.33
N GLN A 55 -2.71 -10.71 7.29
CA GLN A 55 -3.58 -10.90 6.12
C GLN A 55 -4.92 -11.55 6.48
N ASP A 56 -4.94 -12.53 7.40
CA ASP A 56 -6.19 -13.14 7.85
C ASP A 56 -7.10 -12.15 8.56
N VAL A 57 -6.50 -11.25 9.36
CA VAL A 57 -7.26 -10.20 10.06
C VAL A 57 -7.89 -9.25 9.05
N PHE A 58 -7.12 -8.79 8.06
CA PHE A 58 -7.64 -7.89 7.02
C PHE A 58 -8.77 -8.56 6.23
N GLU A 59 -8.58 -9.81 5.85
CA GLU A 59 -9.62 -10.56 5.15
C GLU A 59 -10.91 -10.64 5.97
N SER A 60 -10.81 -10.90 7.27
CA SER A 60 -11.96 -10.93 8.17
C SER A 60 -12.66 -9.57 8.31
N LEU A 61 -11.96 -8.48 7.97
CA LEU A 61 -12.50 -7.11 8.01
C LEU A 61 -12.92 -6.62 6.61
N ASN A 62 -13.09 -7.53 5.66
CA ASN A 62 -13.44 -7.21 4.26
C ASN A 62 -12.48 -6.20 3.65
N THR A 63 -11.18 -6.36 3.93
CA THR A 63 -10.14 -5.44 3.50
C THR A 63 -9.04 -6.17 2.76
N VAL A 64 -8.62 -5.61 1.62
CA VAL A 64 -7.45 -6.06 0.87
C VAL A 64 -6.29 -5.13 1.24
N ALA A 65 -5.22 -5.68 1.83
CA ALA A 65 -4.06 -4.89 2.24
C ALA A 65 -2.90 -5.16 1.29
N VAL A 66 -2.39 -4.11 0.65
CA VAL A 66 -1.30 -4.20 -0.32
C VAL A 66 -0.20 -3.20 -0.01
N GLY A 67 1.04 -3.54 -0.38
CA GLY A 67 2.14 -2.60 -0.33
C GLY A 67 2.30 -1.90 -1.67
N VAL A 68 2.80 -0.67 -1.65
CA VAL A 68 3.05 0.12 -2.86
C VAL A 68 4.41 0.80 -2.77
N SER A 69 5.24 0.63 -3.79
CA SER A 69 6.48 1.38 -3.93
C SER A 69 6.81 1.58 -5.40
N VAL A 70 7.80 2.44 -5.69
CA VAL A 70 8.21 2.77 -7.07
C VAL A 70 9.12 1.72 -7.71
N ASP A 71 9.35 0.60 -7.05
CA ASP A 71 10.24 -0.45 -7.55
C ASP A 71 9.63 -1.22 -8.72
N SER A 72 10.50 -1.82 -9.53
CA SER A 72 10.08 -2.66 -10.67
C SER A 72 9.58 -4.03 -10.20
N VAL A 73 8.92 -4.76 -11.10
CA VAL A 73 8.44 -6.13 -10.83
C VAL A 73 9.59 -7.07 -10.42
N PRO A 74 10.70 -7.16 -11.18
CA PRO A 74 11.79 -8.05 -10.78
C PRO A 74 12.39 -7.70 -9.41
N CYS A 75 12.51 -6.40 -9.10
CA CYS A 75 13.00 -5.94 -7.82
C CYS A 75 12.07 -6.38 -6.68
N LYS A 76 10.79 -6.15 -6.82
CA LYS A 76 9.79 -6.53 -5.80
C LYS A 76 9.70 -8.04 -5.64
N LYS A 77 9.79 -8.78 -6.73
CA LYS A 77 9.75 -10.24 -6.66
C LYS A 77 10.92 -10.80 -5.85
N ALA A 78 12.12 -10.36 -6.15
CA ALA A 78 13.31 -10.78 -5.42
C ALA A 78 13.23 -10.39 -3.95
N TRP A 79 12.77 -9.18 -3.67
CA TRP A 79 12.61 -8.70 -2.30
C TRP A 79 11.56 -9.49 -1.52
N ALA A 80 10.40 -9.74 -2.13
CA ALA A 80 9.33 -10.52 -1.49
C ALA A 80 9.83 -11.92 -1.10
N GLU A 81 10.59 -12.57 -1.96
CA GLU A 81 11.20 -13.87 -1.68
C GLU A 81 12.20 -13.77 -0.51
N HIS A 82 13.02 -12.74 -0.52
CA HIS A 82 14.04 -12.51 0.53
C HIS A 82 13.42 -12.29 1.91
N ILE A 83 12.34 -11.52 1.99
CA ILE A 83 11.68 -11.20 3.26
C ILE A 83 10.51 -12.15 3.59
N ASP A 84 10.32 -13.19 2.79
CA ASP A 84 9.30 -14.22 2.98
C ASP A 84 7.87 -13.66 3.02
N VAL A 85 7.58 -12.73 2.12
CA VAL A 85 6.24 -12.20 1.90
C VAL A 85 5.60 -12.95 0.74
N LYS A 86 4.51 -13.68 1.01
CA LYS A 86 3.87 -14.58 0.04
C LYS A 86 2.42 -14.20 -0.28
N ARG A 87 1.67 -13.72 0.71
CA ARG A 87 0.24 -13.41 0.57
C ARG A 87 -0.02 -11.95 0.26
N THR A 88 0.87 -11.06 0.69
CA THR A 88 0.70 -9.62 0.48
C THR A 88 1.14 -9.26 -0.93
N ARG A 89 0.22 -8.67 -1.70
CA ARG A 89 0.56 -8.15 -3.02
C ARG A 89 1.38 -6.87 -2.85
N LEU A 90 2.50 -6.81 -3.55
CA LEU A 90 3.41 -5.67 -3.52
C LEU A 90 3.33 -4.97 -4.88
N LEU A 91 2.63 -3.85 -4.93
CA LEU A 91 2.36 -3.14 -6.17
C LEU A 91 3.59 -2.36 -6.63
N CYS A 92 3.84 -2.41 -7.92
CA CYS A 92 5.01 -1.81 -8.57
C CYS A 92 4.59 -0.53 -9.29
N ASP A 93 4.72 0.59 -8.58
CA ASP A 93 4.39 1.92 -9.09
C ASP A 93 5.57 2.48 -9.90
N PHE A 94 6.08 1.64 -10.80
CA PHE A 94 7.33 1.87 -11.51
C PHE A 94 7.16 2.79 -12.72
N TRP A 95 6.08 2.58 -13.51
CA TRP A 95 5.88 3.37 -14.71
C TRP A 95 4.39 3.60 -15.01
N PRO A 96 3.93 4.85 -15.26
CA PRO A 96 4.75 6.07 -15.07
C PRO A 96 5.23 6.17 -13.63
N HIS A 97 6.49 6.56 -13.46
CA HIS A 97 7.18 6.49 -12.17
C HIS A 97 6.43 7.28 -11.08
N GLY A 98 5.99 6.58 -10.04
CA GLY A 98 5.29 7.20 -8.93
C GLY A 98 3.86 7.64 -9.22
N HIS A 99 3.27 7.14 -10.30
CA HIS A 99 1.91 7.54 -10.72
C HIS A 99 0.87 7.34 -9.61
N VAL A 100 0.83 6.17 -8.97
CA VAL A 100 -0.13 5.89 -7.90
C VAL A 100 0.14 6.80 -6.70
N ALA A 101 1.39 6.97 -6.32
CA ALA A 101 1.77 7.88 -5.23
C ALA A 101 1.33 9.30 -5.52
N GLU A 102 1.41 9.76 -6.77
CA GLU A 102 0.92 11.09 -7.15
C GLU A 102 -0.60 11.19 -7.06
N LEU A 103 -1.33 10.16 -7.49
CA LEU A 103 -2.80 10.15 -7.37
C LEU A 103 -3.23 10.30 -5.92
N LEU A 104 -2.51 9.70 -4.99
CA LEU A 104 -2.80 9.78 -3.55
C LEU A 104 -2.11 10.98 -2.87
N LYS A 105 -1.36 11.78 -3.63
CA LYS A 105 -0.60 12.94 -3.16
C LYS A 105 0.40 12.60 -2.06
N VAL A 106 1.08 11.46 -2.20
CA VAL A 106 2.13 11.02 -1.29
C VAL A 106 3.49 10.86 -1.98
N PHE A 107 3.63 11.31 -3.23
CA PHE A 107 4.89 11.22 -3.96
C PHE A 107 5.85 12.34 -3.55
N ARG A 108 7.12 11.99 -3.35
CA ARG A 108 8.18 12.94 -3.00
C ARG A 108 9.00 13.28 -4.24
N HIS A 109 8.74 14.42 -4.84
CA HIS A 109 9.37 14.83 -6.10
C HIS A 109 10.89 15.02 -5.99
N PHE A 110 11.40 15.38 -4.81
CA PHE A 110 12.85 15.53 -4.59
C PHE A 110 13.57 14.18 -4.55
N ASN A 111 12.89 13.13 -4.11
CA ASN A 111 13.53 11.84 -3.85
C ASN A 111 13.17 10.80 -4.91
N GLY A 112 12.07 10.98 -5.63
CA GLY A 112 11.61 10.00 -6.62
C GLY A 112 10.96 8.76 -6.02
N PHE A 113 10.51 8.82 -4.76
CA PHE A 113 9.76 7.75 -4.11
C PHE A 113 8.63 8.34 -3.24
N SER A 114 7.82 7.47 -2.66
CA SER A 114 6.68 7.92 -1.87
C SER A 114 7.07 8.24 -0.42
N GLU A 115 6.18 8.99 0.25
CA GLU A 115 6.15 9.02 1.71
C GLU A 115 5.91 7.62 2.24
N ARG A 116 6.23 7.40 3.53
CA ARG A 116 5.75 6.23 4.26
C ARG A 116 4.36 6.58 4.74
N ALA A 117 3.34 5.93 4.18
CA ALA A 117 1.96 6.33 4.39
C ALA A 117 1.01 5.15 4.31
N ASN A 118 -0.08 5.22 5.08
CA ASN A 118 -1.19 4.31 4.94
C ASN A 118 -2.43 5.09 4.48
N VAL A 119 -3.07 4.62 3.43
CA VAL A 119 -4.31 5.17 2.92
C VAL A 119 -5.31 4.03 2.79
N ILE A 120 -6.51 4.21 3.36
CA ILE A 120 -7.58 3.23 3.20
C ILE A 120 -8.67 3.86 2.34
N VAL A 121 -9.07 3.14 1.30
CA VAL A 121 -10.24 3.49 0.50
C VAL A 121 -11.39 2.55 0.83
N ASP A 122 -12.59 3.07 0.82
CA ASP A 122 -13.79 2.29 1.15
C ASP A 122 -14.29 1.48 -0.04
N GLU A 123 -15.44 0.83 0.16
CA GLU A 123 -16.06 -0.04 -0.84
C GLU A 123 -16.47 0.70 -2.13
N GLU A 124 -16.56 2.02 -2.07
CA GLU A 124 -16.89 2.87 -3.22
C GLU A 124 -15.67 3.58 -3.81
N GLY A 125 -14.48 3.36 -3.24
CA GLY A 125 -13.24 3.97 -3.71
C GLY A 125 -12.96 5.36 -3.14
N LYS A 126 -13.59 5.71 -2.02
CA LYS A 126 -13.34 6.99 -1.34
C LYS A 126 -12.37 6.83 -0.20
N VAL A 127 -11.52 7.82 0.00
CA VAL A 127 -10.56 7.83 1.13
C VAL A 127 -11.32 7.93 2.45
N ILE A 128 -11.07 6.99 3.36
CA ILE A 128 -11.62 6.99 4.72
C ILE A 128 -10.54 7.10 5.80
N PHE A 129 -9.28 6.88 5.45
CA PHE A 129 -8.13 7.02 6.35
C PHE A 129 -6.92 7.41 5.54
N ALA A 130 -6.12 8.33 6.05
CA ALA A 130 -4.87 8.71 5.40
C ALA A 130 -3.91 9.27 6.47
N LYS A 131 -2.70 8.71 6.52
CA LYS A 131 -1.68 9.14 7.48
C LYS A 131 -0.28 8.95 6.89
N VAL A 132 0.56 9.97 7.07
CA VAL A 132 1.99 9.92 6.73
C VAL A 132 2.77 9.71 8.02
N TYR A 133 3.76 8.82 7.97
CA TYR A 133 4.62 8.47 9.09
C TYR A 133 6.04 8.96 8.85
N PRO A 134 6.82 9.23 9.92
CA PRO A 134 8.25 9.51 9.75
C PRO A 134 8.96 8.36 9.01
N MET A 135 9.94 8.70 8.19
CA MET A 135 10.67 7.70 7.38
C MET A 135 11.32 6.61 8.20
N SER A 136 11.74 6.92 9.42
CA SER A 136 12.43 5.99 10.31
C SER A 136 11.50 5.15 11.18
N GLU A 137 10.19 5.37 11.11
CA GLU A 137 9.21 4.67 11.97
C GLU A 137 8.44 3.61 11.19
N ILE A 138 8.23 2.46 11.87
CA ILE A 138 7.34 1.41 11.36
C ILE A 138 5.91 1.82 11.72
N PRO A 139 5.00 1.95 10.74
CA PRO A 139 3.60 2.21 11.07
C PRO A 139 3.03 1.13 12.00
N ASP A 140 2.30 1.53 13.04
CA ASP A 140 1.65 0.58 13.94
C ASP A 140 0.46 -0.05 13.24
N ILE A 141 0.56 -1.35 12.95
CA ILE A 141 -0.51 -2.07 12.25
C ILE A 141 -1.80 -2.11 13.08
N ASN A 142 -1.70 -2.05 14.40
CA ASN A 142 -2.87 -2.06 15.28
C ASN A 142 -3.71 -0.79 15.12
N GLU A 143 -3.10 0.34 14.79
CA GLU A 143 -3.83 1.58 14.48
C GLU A 143 -4.80 1.34 13.31
N ILE A 144 -4.32 0.69 12.27
CA ILE A 144 -5.11 0.39 11.07
C ILE A 144 -6.21 -0.63 11.40
N ILE A 145 -5.85 -1.70 12.09
CA ILE A 145 -6.80 -2.77 12.46
C ILE A 145 -7.91 -2.19 13.36
N ASN A 146 -7.55 -1.38 14.34
CA ASN A 146 -8.53 -0.75 15.22
C ASN A 146 -9.44 0.21 14.47
N PHE A 147 -8.89 0.98 13.53
CA PHE A 147 -9.70 1.85 12.68
C PHE A 147 -10.72 1.01 11.88
N LEU A 148 -10.30 -0.08 11.27
CA LEU A 148 -11.18 -0.94 10.48
C LEU A 148 -12.26 -1.61 11.34
N LYS A 149 -11.97 -1.87 12.62
CA LYS A 149 -12.94 -2.42 13.58
C LYS A 149 -13.90 -1.37 14.12
N GLY A 150 -13.73 -0.10 13.80
CA GLY A 150 -14.54 1.00 14.30
C GLY A 150 -14.19 1.40 15.73
N LYS A 151 -12.95 1.21 16.13
CA LYS A 151 -12.50 1.51 17.51
C LYS A 151 -11.70 2.80 17.62
#